data_bf897c6552f2eae89fa11f18c15eaa9c
#
_entry.id   bf897c6552f2eae89fa11f18c15eaa9c
#
_cell.length_a   1.000
_cell.length_b   1.000
_cell.length_c   1.000
_cell.angle_alpha   90.00
_cell.angle_beta   90.00
_cell.angle_gamma   90.00
#
_symmetry.space_group_name_H-M   'P 1'
#
loop_
_entity.id
_entity.type
_entity.pdbx_description
1 polymer ?
#
loop_
_entity_poly.entity_id
_entity_poly.type
_entity_poly.pdbx_seq_one_letter_code
_entity_poly.pdbx_strand_id
1 'polypeptide(L)' 'MTTKGTPGRMVRIDDEVWAAYGQLCEAEGTSRADDIRRHVHARVAAWRKKQALERRLKHLSDEPADGDIL' A
#
# COMPACT_ATOMS: atom_id res chain seq x y z
N MET A 1 -15.18 -10.10 -17.81
CA MET A 1 -14.70 -9.99 -17.71
C MET A 1 -14.01 -9.81 -17.23
N THR A 2 -13.71 -9.94 -17.17
CA THR A 2 -13.15 -9.89 -16.97
C THR A 2 -12.36 -9.40 -16.46
N THR A 3 -12.12 -9.55 -15.94
CA THR A 3 -11.38 -9.20 -15.25
C THR A 3 -10.31 -8.90 -15.69
N LYS A 4 -10.26 -8.60 -16.32
CA LYS A 4 -9.40 -8.30 -16.90
C LYS A 4 -8.32 -8.03 -16.35
N GLY A 5 -7.51 -8.39 -16.36
CA GLY A 5 -6.30 -8.06 -16.04
C GLY A 5 -5.79 -8.16 -14.68
N THR A 6 -6.49 -8.52 -13.78
CA THR A 6 -5.99 -8.57 -12.42
C THR A 6 -5.86 -10.00 -11.98
N PRO A 7 -4.69 -10.59 -12.15
CA PRO A 7 -4.53 -11.98 -11.73
C PRO A 7 -4.62 -12.10 -10.22
N GLY A 8 -5.04 -13.22 -9.76
CA GLY A 8 -5.12 -13.48 -8.34
C GLY A 8 -3.74 -13.57 -7.73
N ARG A 9 -3.67 -13.31 -6.46
CA ARG A 9 -2.44 -13.47 -5.70
C ARG A 9 -2.69 -14.45 -4.59
N MET A 10 -1.70 -15.23 -4.28
CA MET A 10 -1.85 -16.22 -3.23
C MET A 10 -1.06 -15.79 -2.01
N VAL A 11 -1.70 -15.80 -0.88
CA VAL A 11 -1.06 -15.48 0.39
C VAL A 11 -1.43 -16.58 1.36
N ARG A 12 -0.47 -17.06 2.10
CA ARG A 12 -0.72 -18.13 3.05
C ARG A 12 -0.95 -17.57 4.44
N ILE A 13 -2.07 -17.93 5.01
CA ILE A 13 -2.43 -17.50 6.35
C ILE A 13 -2.99 -18.70 7.07
N ASP A 14 -2.66 -18.84 8.34
CA ASP A 14 -3.16 -19.95 9.14
C ASP A 14 -4.68 -19.96 9.14
N ASP A 15 -5.23 -21.16 9.08
CA ASP A 15 -6.68 -21.33 9.07
C ASP A 15 -7.35 -20.63 10.22
N GLU A 16 -6.77 -20.78 11.39
CA GLU A 16 -7.32 -20.21 12.60
C GLU A 16 -7.37 -18.69 12.52
N VAL A 17 -6.29 -18.13 12.04
CA VAL A 17 -6.18 -16.68 11.90
C VAL A 17 -7.13 -16.19 10.83
N TRP A 18 -7.24 -16.94 9.76
CA TRP A 18 -8.13 -16.58 8.67
C TRP A 18 -9.57 -16.56 9.10
N ALA A 19 -9.94 -17.55 9.91
CA ALA A 19 -11.31 -17.60 10.43
C ALA A 19 -11.62 -16.43 11.35
N ALA A 20 -10.67 -16.12 12.22
CA ALA A 20 -10.82 -15.00 13.13
C ALA A 20 -10.93 -13.68 12.37
N TYR A 21 -10.13 -13.58 11.31
CA TYR A 21 -10.15 -12.40 10.48
C TYR A 21 -11.52 -12.21 9.83
N GLY A 22 -12.13 -13.30 9.41
CA GLY A 22 -13.47 -13.24 8.84
C GLY A 22 -14.48 -12.70 9.83
N GLN A 23 -14.37 -13.15 11.07
CA GLN A 23 -15.28 -12.69 12.11
C GLN A 23 -15.07 -11.20 12.39
N LEU A 24 -13.83 -10.80 12.40
CA LEU A 24 -13.48 -9.41 12.61
C LEU A 24 -14.07 -8.54 11.51
N CYS A 25 -13.90 -8.96 10.27
CA CYS A 25 -14.42 -8.20 9.15
C CYS A 25 -15.92 -8.09 9.20
N GLU A 26 -16.56 -9.19 9.57
CA GLU A 26 -17.99 -9.22 9.69
C GLU A 26 -18.47 -8.22 10.74
N ALA A 27 -17.78 -8.21 11.86
CA ALA A 27 -18.12 -7.29 12.94
C ALA A 27 -17.94 -5.83 12.51
N GLU A 28 -17.04 -5.61 11.60
CA GLU A 28 -16.77 -4.26 11.10
C GLU A 28 -17.56 -3.91 9.86
N GLY A 29 -18.40 -4.82 9.42
CA GLY A 29 -19.24 -4.55 8.27
C GLY A 29 -18.49 -4.54 6.94
N THR A 30 -17.44 -5.34 6.85
CA THR A 30 -16.69 -5.41 5.62
C THR A 30 -16.41 -6.88 5.30
N SER A 31 -15.74 -7.13 4.21
CA SER A 31 -15.36 -8.49 3.85
C SER A 31 -13.84 -8.58 3.89
N ARG A 32 -13.35 -9.81 3.96
CA ARG A 32 -11.92 -10.03 3.97
C ARG A 32 -11.28 -9.41 2.72
N ALA A 33 -11.91 -9.64 1.58
CA ALA A 33 -11.37 -9.14 0.32
C ALA A 33 -11.30 -7.61 0.30
N ASP A 34 -12.33 -6.97 0.75
CA ASP A 34 -12.37 -5.51 0.77
C ASP A 34 -11.37 -4.93 1.76
N ASP A 35 -11.27 -5.58 2.91
CA ASP A 35 -10.36 -5.12 3.93
C ASP A 35 -8.92 -5.25 3.46
N ILE A 36 -8.60 -6.38 2.85
CA ILE A 36 -7.26 -6.60 2.33
C ILE A 36 -6.93 -5.61 1.24
N ARG A 37 -7.85 -5.39 0.31
CA ARG A 37 -7.63 -4.44 -0.76
C ARG A 37 -7.36 -3.05 -0.21
N ARG A 38 -8.17 -2.66 0.73
CA ARG A 38 -8.03 -1.36 1.36
C ARG A 38 -6.67 -1.22 2.04
N HIS A 39 -6.27 -2.27 2.74
CA HIS A 39 -4.99 -2.29 3.43
C HIS A 39 -3.83 -2.16 2.45
N VAL A 40 -3.87 -2.97 1.40
CA VAL A 40 -2.80 -2.96 0.41
C VAL A 40 -2.71 -1.61 -0.28
N HIS A 41 -3.84 -1.06 -0.67
CA HIS A 41 -3.85 0.23 -1.33
C HIS A 41 -3.32 1.34 -0.43
N ALA A 42 -3.70 1.29 0.84
CA ALA A 42 -3.24 2.29 1.79
C ALA A 42 -1.73 2.21 1.99
N ARG A 43 -1.22 0.99 2.08
CA ARG A 43 0.21 0.79 2.27
C ARG A 43 1.00 1.29 1.07
N VAL A 44 0.51 0.96 -0.12
CA VAL A 44 1.20 1.38 -1.34
C VAL A 44 1.14 2.88 -1.51
N ALA A 45 -0.01 3.47 -1.20
CA ALA A 45 -0.16 4.91 -1.29
C ALA A 45 0.80 5.63 -0.35
N ALA A 46 0.92 5.12 0.86
CA ALA A 46 1.82 5.70 1.84
C ALA A 46 3.28 5.58 1.38
N TRP A 47 3.62 4.43 0.84
CA TRP A 47 4.97 4.20 0.35
C TRP A 47 5.31 5.12 -0.83
N ARG A 48 4.37 5.28 -1.74
CA ARG A 48 4.58 6.15 -2.90
C ARG A 48 4.76 7.60 -2.49
N LYS A 49 4.01 7.99 -1.49
CA LYS A 49 4.11 9.33 -0.97
C LYS A 49 5.48 9.57 -0.37
N LYS A 50 5.94 8.58 0.39
CA LYS A 50 7.24 8.66 1.00
C LYS A 50 8.34 8.70 -0.06
N GLN A 51 8.19 7.90 -1.10
CA GLN A 51 9.14 7.87 -2.20
C GLN A 51 9.22 9.22 -2.89
N ALA A 52 8.08 9.80 -3.13
CA ALA A 52 8.02 11.09 -3.80
C ALA A 52 8.70 12.16 -2.96
N LEU A 53 8.46 12.11 -1.67
CA LEU A 53 9.05 13.07 -0.77
C LEU A 53 10.57 12.91 -0.71
N GLU A 54 11.02 11.68 -0.60
CA GLU A 54 12.45 11.40 -0.55
C GLU A 54 13.14 11.82 -1.83
N ARG A 55 12.48 11.60 -2.94
CA ARG A 55 13.02 11.97 -4.23
C ARG A 55 13.14 13.47 -4.34
N ARG A 56 12.17 14.17 -3.82
CA ARG A 56 12.18 15.60 -3.83
C ARG A 56 13.28 16.15 -2.93
N LEU A 57 13.43 15.59 -1.76
CA LEU A 57 14.46 15.99 -0.83
C LEU A 57 15.84 15.72 -1.40
N LYS A 58 15.99 14.59 -2.05
CA LYS A 58 17.25 14.23 -2.63
C LYS A 58 17.60 15.20 -3.76
N HIS A 59 16.63 15.56 -4.54
CA HIS A 59 16.83 16.48 -5.62
C HIS A 59 17.30 17.83 -5.10
N LEU A 60 16.71 18.29 -4.04
CA LEU A 60 17.10 19.53 -3.43
C LEU A 60 18.51 19.46 -2.88
N SER A 61 18.84 18.33 -2.34
CA SER A 61 20.16 18.12 -1.77
C SER A 61 21.23 18.09 -2.84
N ASP A 62 20.91 17.52 -3.96
CA ASP A 62 21.83 17.40 -5.07
C ASP A 62 22.01 18.67 -5.85
N GLU A 63 21.12 19.59 -5.70
CA GLU A 63 21.20 20.80 -6.37
C GLU A 63 22.35 21.52 -5.96
N PRO A 64 23.15 21.83 -6.75
CA PRO A 64 24.36 22.38 -6.34
C PRO A 64 24.12 23.66 -5.88
N ALA A 65 24.72 23.82 -5.33
CA ALA A 65 24.63 24.86 -4.79
C ALA A 65 24.50 25.86 -5.61
N ASP A 66 24.42 25.69 -6.28
CA ASP A 66 24.22 26.39 -7.02
C ASP A 66 23.74 27.25 -6.60
N GLY A 67 23.50 26.98 -6.53
CA GLY A 67 23.05 27.56 -6.28
C GLY A 67 23.52 28.25 -5.42
N ASP A 68 23.75 28.21 -5.06
CA ASP A 68 23.94 28.70 -4.15
C ASP A 68 24.72 29.65 -4.30
N ILE A 69 24.93 29.81 -4.90
CA ILE A 69 25.50 30.56 -5.03
C ILE A 69 25.39 31.55 -5.25
N LEU A 70 25.25 31.68 -5.29
CA LEU A 70 25.08 32.53 -5.52
C LEU A 70 24.99 33.19 -5.43
#